data_ed96db889b63a9423c82297fcd3a312a
#
_entry.id   ed96db889b63a9423c82297fcd3a312a
#
_cell.length_a   1.000
_cell.length_b   1.000
_cell.length_c   1.000
_cell.angle_alpha   90.00
_cell.angle_beta   90.00
_cell.angle_gamma   90.00
#
_symmetry.space_group_name_H-M   'P 1'
#
loop_
_entity.id
_entity.type
_entity.pdbx_description
1 polymer ?
#
loop_
_entity_poly.entity_id
_entity_poly.type
_entity_poly.pdbx_seq_one_letter_code
_entity_poly.pdbx_strand_id
1 'polypeptide(L)'
;MSQVIDLPETGPAAGQDGHVHARPRIVQDFAHAARNVRDLVQLRGLLRDAVWALGFHHFLLQGSLGQVWLADLPPDWAAASGPSSDAVLVTAAQSYAPFLWSDISRLAPLTSSQTAFIAFVHAAGIGAAVTVPVHRARDADQGGSYSVFAGCCSFMMKTGIALPLSSLAAVHYIGALAFDAAENLRRAQSQGAPSGPQLTPRQRDCVVLVAQGKSDWEIGQLLGISESTVHKHIEDAKRRFCVSTRIQLVVRSLFDARLSFADVMTEPDKNG
;
A
#
# COMPACT_ATOMS: atom_id res chain seq x y z
N MET A 1 36.25 13.00 28.03
CA MET A 1 35.99 11.88 28.95
C MET A 1 34.69 11.20 28.51
N SER A 2 34.84 10.12 27.73
CA SER A 2 33.68 9.35 27.24
C SER A 2 33.32 8.29 28.28
N GLN A 3 32.11 8.32 28.80
CA GLN A 3 31.61 7.24 29.65
C GLN A 3 31.21 6.07 28.74
N VAL A 4 31.94 4.98 28.88
CA VAL A 4 31.57 3.66 28.35
C VAL A 4 30.43 3.12 29.23
N ILE A 5 29.27 2.86 28.65
CA ILE A 5 28.17 2.20 29.36
C ILE A 5 28.50 0.71 29.40
N ASP A 6 28.84 0.22 30.57
CA ASP A 6 29.04 -1.20 30.86
C ASP A 6 27.69 -1.89 30.91
N LEU A 7 27.42 -2.77 29.94
CA LEU A 7 26.21 -3.62 29.89
C LEU A 7 26.54 -4.92 30.65
N PRO A 8 25.72 -5.39 31.59
CA PRO A 8 25.96 -6.63 32.29
C PRO A 8 25.87 -7.83 31.34
N GLU A 9 26.92 -8.63 31.29
CA GLU A 9 26.93 -9.95 30.64
C GLU A 9 26.04 -10.92 31.45
N THR A 10 24.77 -11.04 31.02
CA THR A 10 23.95 -12.18 31.44
C THR A 10 24.13 -13.29 30.41
N GLY A 11 24.86 -14.35 30.82
CA GLY A 11 25.01 -15.56 30.02
C GLY A 11 23.65 -16.20 29.66
N PRO A 12 23.56 -16.96 28.56
CA PRO A 12 22.33 -17.50 28.05
C PRO A 12 21.73 -18.54 28.99
N ALA A 13 20.47 -18.35 29.39
CA ALA A 13 19.68 -19.37 30.07
C ALA A 13 19.43 -20.54 29.10
N ALA A 14 19.88 -21.73 29.49
CA ALA A 14 19.68 -22.97 28.74
C ALA A 14 18.19 -23.23 28.56
N GLY A 15 17.70 -23.13 27.30
CA GLY A 15 16.29 -23.44 26.94
C GLY A 15 15.70 -22.55 25.84
N GLN A 16 16.33 -21.44 25.46
CA GLN A 16 15.81 -20.52 24.44
C GLN A 16 16.41 -20.71 23.02
N ASP A 17 17.45 -21.50 22.86
CA ASP A 17 18.24 -21.60 21.63
C ASP A 17 17.47 -22.24 20.46
N GLY A 18 16.54 -23.16 20.73
CA GLY A 18 15.75 -23.81 19.68
C GLY A 18 14.83 -22.85 18.91
N HIS A 19 14.36 -21.78 19.54
CA HIS A 19 13.46 -20.80 18.91
C HIS A 19 14.20 -19.66 18.18
N VAL A 20 15.43 -19.35 18.57
CA VAL A 20 16.21 -18.28 17.93
C VAL A 20 16.65 -18.68 16.52
N HIS A 21 17.04 -19.94 16.31
CA HIS A 21 17.42 -20.48 14.99
C HIS A 21 16.24 -20.79 14.05
N ALA A 22 15.01 -20.93 14.58
CA ALA A 22 13.85 -21.26 13.77
C ALA A 22 13.36 -20.09 12.91
N ARG A 23 13.44 -18.83 13.39
CA ARG A 23 12.90 -17.65 12.69
C ARG A 23 13.60 -17.31 11.38
N PRO A 24 14.95 -17.27 11.30
CA PRO A 24 15.64 -17.08 10.02
C PRO A 24 15.28 -18.14 9.00
N ARG A 25 15.08 -19.39 9.44
CA ARG A 25 14.66 -20.49 8.57
C ARG A 25 13.24 -20.27 8.03
N ILE A 26 12.29 -19.85 8.86
CA ILE A 26 10.92 -19.51 8.42
C ILE A 26 10.96 -18.43 7.34
N VAL A 27 11.78 -17.39 7.51
CA VAL A 27 11.94 -16.31 6.50
C VAL A 27 12.54 -16.86 5.20
N GLN A 28 13.58 -17.69 5.27
CA GLN A 28 14.22 -18.28 4.09
C GLN A 28 13.27 -19.22 3.34
N ASP A 29 12.56 -20.10 4.07
CA ASP A 29 11.60 -21.04 3.51
C ASP A 29 10.44 -20.25 2.82
N PHE A 30 9.92 -19.22 3.49
CA PHE A 30 8.91 -18.32 2.91
C PHE A 30 9.42 -17.62 1.66
N ALA A 31 10.62 -17.03 1.70
CA ALA A 31 11.22 -16.34 0.56
C ALA A 31 11.41 -17.24 -0.66
N HIS A 32 11.81 -18.51 -0.42
CA HIS A 32 11.95 -19.50 -1.48
C HIS A 32 10.58 -19.90 -2.06
N ALA A 33 9.62 -20.20 -1.22
CA ALA A 33 8.29 -20.64 -1.63
C ALA A 33 7.52 -19.49 -2.32
N ALA A 34 7.60 -18.25 -1.84
CA ALA A 34 6.90 -17.09 -2.40
C ALA A 34 7.31 -16.76 -3.84
N ARG A 35 8.53 -17.14 -4.28
CA ARG A 35 8.99 -16.99 -5.67
C ARG A 35 8.29 -17.95 -6.64
N ASN A 36 7.75 -19.06 -6.14
CA ASN A 36 7.17 -20.13 -6.92
C ASN A 36 5.64 -20.21 -6.86
N VAL A 37 4.99 -19.29 -6.11
CA VAL A 37 3.54 -19.23 -6.04
C VAL A 37 2.94 -18.80 -7.39
N ARG A 38 1.80 -19.41 -7.76
CA ARG A 38 1.14 -19.17 -9.05
C ARG A 38 -0.11 -18.29 -8.94
N ASP A 39 -0.67 -18.18 -7.75
CA ASP A 39 -1.88 -17.40 -7.50
C ASP A 39 -1.94 -16.88 -6.05
N LEU A 40 -2.89 -15.99 -5.81
CA LEU A 40 -3.09 -15.37 -4.50
C LEU A 40 -3.60 -16.36 -3.44
N VAL A 41 -4.23 -17.47 -3.82
CA VAL A 41 -4.73 -18.48 -2.87
C VAL A 41 -3.55 -19.23 -2.27
N GLN A 42 -2.60 -19.64 -3.11
CA GLN A 42 -1.36 -20.28 -2.64
C GLN A 42 -0.54 -19.34 -1.76
N LEU A 43 -0.41 -18.06 -2.18
CA LEU A 43 0.33 -17.07 -1.39
C LEU A 43 -0.34 -16.84 -0.03
N ARG A 44 -1.67 -16.79 0.02
CA ARG A 44 -2.42 -16.65 1.28
C ARG A 44 -2.15 -17.82 2.24
N GLY A 45 -2.16 -19.05 1.73
CA GLY A 45 -1.86 -20.24 2.54
C GLY A 45 -0.44 -20.20 3.11
N LEU A 46 0.54 -19.91 2.24
CA LEU A 46 1.95 -19.79 2.63
C LEU A 46 2.16 -18.69 3.67
N LEU A 47 1.54 -17.52 3.47
CA LEU A 47 1.65 -16.40 4.40
C LEU A 47 1.02 -16.73 5.77
N ARG A 48 -0.15 -17.38 5.78
CA ARG A 48 -0.80 -17.83 7.01
C ARG A 48 0.09 -18.76 7.84
N ASP A 49 0.67 -19.76 7.19
CA ASP A 49 1.50 -20.76 7.87
C ASP A 49 2.77 -20.11 8.46
N ALA A 50 3.40 -19.20 7.73
CA ALA A 50 4.57 -18.45 8.20
C ALA A 50 4.20 -17.49 9.36
N VAL A 51 3.08 -16.80 9.27
CA VAL A 51 2.56 -15.88 10.30
C VAL A 51 2.28 -16.60 11.60
N TRP A 52 1.63 -17.78 11.52
CA TRP A 52 1.36 -18.63 12.69
C TRP A 52 2.65 -19.18 13.30
N ALA A 53 3.59 -19.63 12.48
CA ALA A 53 4.89 -20.12 12.97
C ALA A 53 5.70 -19.00 13.69
N LEU A 54 5.46 -17.74 13.36
CA LEU A 54 6.05 -16.58 14.03
C LEU A 54 5.26 -16.12 15.27
N GLY A 55 4.14 -16.75 15.58
CA GLY A 55 3.32 -16.50 16.76
C GLY A 55 2.23 -15.45 16.59
N PHE A 56 1.94 -15.00 15.36
CA PHE A 56 0.81 -14.12 15.05
C PHE A 56 -0.44 -14.92 14.67
N HIS A 57 -1.61 -14.29 14.78
CA HIS A 57 -2.88 -14.96 14.56
C HIS A 57 -3.58 -14.56 13.28
N HIS A 58 -3.39 -13.30 12.88
CA HIS A 58 -4.06 -12.69 11.74
C HIS A 58 -3.11 -11.86 10.91
N PHE A 59 -3.44 -11.67 9.64
CA PHE A 59 -2.74 -10.74 8.77
C PHE A 59 -3.70 -10.05 7.80
N LEU A 60 -3.30 -8.88 7.34
CA LEU A 60 -3.96 -8.10 6.31
C LEU A 60 -2.91 -7.49 5.38
N LEU A 61 -3.00 -7.78 4.10
CA LEU A 61 -2.18 -7.17 3.05
C LEU A 61 -3.09 -6.36 2.14
N GLN A 62 -2.80 -5.08 2.04
CA GLN A 62 -3.63 -4.14 1.29
C GLN A 62 -2.78 -3.15 0.48
N GLY A 63 -3.32 -2.72 -0.66
CA GLY A 63 -2.73 -1.69 -1.50
C GLY A 63 -2.97 -0.28 -0.96
N SER A 64 -2.33 0.70 -1.58
CA SER A 64 -2.35 2.11 -1.15
C SER A 64 -3.74 2.76 -1.10
N LEU A 65 -4.71 2.19 -1.78
CA LEU A 65 -6.11 2.65 -1.80
C LEU A 65 -7.01 1.88 -0.82
N GLY A 66 -6.42 1.08 0.08
CA GLY A 66 -7.17 0.26 1.03
C GLY A 66 -7.83 -0.99 0.42
N GLN A 67 -7.58 -1.29 -0.87
CA GLN A 67 -8.06 -2.56 -1.42
C GLN A 67 -7.33 -3.73 -0.80
N VAL A 68 -8.09 -4.64 -0.22
CA VAL A 68 -7.56 -5.87 0.38
C VAL A 68 -7.13 -6.82 -0.73
N TRP A 69 -5.87 -7.28 -0.67
CA TRP A 69 -5.32 -8.27 -1.59
C TRP A 69 -5.32 -9.66 -0.98
N LEU A 70 -4.89 -9.75 0.28
CA LEU A 70 -4.88 -10.99 1.06
C LEU A 70 -5.27 -10.67 2.50
N ALA A 71 -6.05 -11.54 3.12
CA ALA A 71 -6.40 -11.42 4.52
C ALA A 71 -6.65 -12.78 5.17
N ASP A 72 -6.35 -12.86 6.45
CA ASP A 72 -6.82 -13.88 7.38
C ASP A 72 -7.26 -13.16 8.65
N LEU A 73 -8.56 -12.82 8.71
CA LEU A 73 -9.16 -11.92 9.70
C LEU A 73 -10.38 -12.59 10.34
N PRO A 74 -10.77 -12.18 11.56
CA PRO A 74 -12.03 -12.60 12.14
C PRO A 74 -13.22 -12.27 11.21
N PRO A 75 -14.31 -13.08 11.23
CA PRO A 75 -15.46 -12.88 10.34
C PRO A 75 -16.11 -11.50 10.46
N ASP A 76 -16.12 -10.92 11.65
CA ASP A 76 -16.75 -9.63 11.95
C ASP A 76 -15.99 -8.42 11.39
N TRP A 77 -14.76 -8.64 10.91
CA TRP A 77 -13.94 -7.58 10.31
C TRP A 77 -14.52 -7.02 9.01
N ALA A 78 -15.20 -7.83 8.21
CA ALA A 78 -15.66 -7.45 6.88
C ALA A 78 -16.69 -6.29 6.87
N ALA A 79 -17.30 -5.98 8.00
CA ALA A 79 -18.33 -4.94 8.14
C ALA A 79 -17.79 -3.52 8.35
N ALA A 80 -16.47 -3.32 8.49
CA ALA A 80 -15.90 -2.14 9.16
C ALA A 80 -15.32 -1.03 8.29
N SER A 81 -15.04 -1.21 7.01
CA SER A 81 -13.99 -0.38 6.40
C SER A 81 -14.39 0.39 5.16
N GLY A 82 -14.39 1.72 5.29
CA GLY A 82 -14.09 2.63 4.18
C GLY A 82 -12.61 3.08 4.26
N PRO A 83 -11.89 3.27 3.13
CA PRO A 83 -10.45 3.59 3.10
C PRO A 83 -10.05 4.87 3.86
N SER A 84 -10.95 5.85 3.95
CA SER A 84 -10.69 7.14 4.60
C SER A 84 -10.75 7.11 6.13
N SER A 85 -11.33 6.07 6.71
CA SER A 85 -11.40 5.87 8.16
C SER A 85 -10.32 4.92 8.70
N ASP A 86 -9.55 4.29 7.82
CA ASP A 86 -8.48 3.36 8.20
C ASP A 86 -7.25 4.12 8.73
N ALA A 87 -7.16 4.24 10.06
CA ALA A 87 -6.03 4.88 10.73
C ALA A 87 -4.69 4.21 10.43
N VAL A 88 -4.70 2.89 10.23
CA VAL A 88 -3.49 2.10 9.94
C VAL A 88 -2.96 2.45 8.56
N LEU A 89 -3.82 2.52 7.55
CA LEU A 89 -3.44 2.84 6.18
C LEU A 89 -2.89 4.27 6.07
N VAL A 90 -3.55 5.23 6.72
CA VAL A 90 -3.09 6.64 6.75
C VAL A 90 -1.73 6.76 7.43
N THR A 91 -1.53 6.09 8.57
CA THR A 91 -0.24 6.08 9.27
C THR A 91 0.84 5.38 8.43
N ALA A 92 0.51 4.27 7.77
CA ALA A 92 1.44 3.55 6.90
C ALA A 92 1.91 4.40 5.72
N ALA A 93 1.03 5.23 5.15
CA ALA A 93 1.39 6.14 4.06
C ALA A 93 2.42 7.22 4.48
N GLN A 94 2.48 7.56 5.76
CA GLN A 94 3.39 8.56 6.33
C GLN A 94 4.64 7.94 6.98
N SER A 95 4.67 6.61 7.14
CA SER A 95 5.75 5.89 7.84
C SER A 95 6.60 5.09 6.86
N TYR A 96 7.92 5.16 6.98
CA TYR A 96 8.86 4.33 6.21
C TYR A 96 9.31 3.08 6.98
N ALA A 97 9.17 3.08 8.29
CA ALA A 97 9.52 1.97 9.16
C ALA A 97 8.27 1.24 9.66
N PRO A 98 8.38 -0.05 10.01
CA PRO A 98 7.33 -0.76 10.70
C PRO A 98 6.95 -0.05 12.00
N PHE A 99 5.66 -0.05 12.34
CA PHE A 99 5.12 0.58 13.54
C PHE A 99 4.12 -0.31 14.25
N LEU A 100 4.03 -0.15 15.56
CA LEU A 100 3.02 -0.82 16.38
C LEU A 100 1.71 -0.03 16.36
N TRP A 101 0.59 -0.71 16.41
CA TRP A 101 -0.71 -0.03 16.45
C TRP A 101 -0.92 0.79 17.74
N SER A 102 -0.25 0.44 18.83
CA SER A 102 -0.19 1.26 20.04
C SER A 102 0.44 2.64 19.83
N ASP A 103 1.25 2.80 18.79
CA ASP A 103 1.98 4.05 18.52
C ASP A 103 1.26 4.96 17.52
N ILE A 104 0.18 4.50 16.88
CA ILE A 104 -0.53 5.24 15.82
C ILE A 104 -0.92 6.64 16.29
N SER A 105 -1.49 6.79 17.48
CA SER A 105 -1.91 8.09 18.03
C SER A 105 -0.74 9.05 18.31
N ARG A 106 0.48 8.52 18.44
CA ARG A 106 1.72 9.30 18.60
C ARG A 106 2.34 9.68 17.26
N LEU A 107 2.14 8.84 16.23
CA LEU A 107 2.71 9.03 14.89
C LEU A 107 1.87 9.99 14.04
N ALA A 108 0.56 10.01 14.24
CA ALA A 108 -0.34 10.88 13.50
C ALA A 108 -1.54 11.31 14.36
N PRO A 109 -2.01 12.56 14.26
CA PRO A 109 -3.25 12.98 14.89
C PRO A 109 -4.43 12.24 14.25
N LEU A 110 -5.24 11.58 15.08
CA LEU A 110 -6.37 10.79 14.63
C LEU A 110 -7.65 11.63 14.57
N THR A 111 -8.41 11.47 13.51
CA THR A 111 -9.80 11.97 13.43
C THR A 111 -10.73 11.11 14.28
N SER A 112 -11.92 11.62 14.57
CA SER A 112 -12.95 10.86 15.30
C SER A 112 -13.31 9.54 14.59
N SER A 113 -13.36 9.54 13.25
CA SER A 113 -13.61 8.32 12.45
C SER A 113 -12.50 7.29 12.57
N GLN A 114 -11.25 7.73 12.62
CA GLN A 114 -10.09 6.86 12.80
C GLN A 114 -10.01 6.28 14.21
N THR A 115 -10.36 7.06 15.22
CA THR A 115 -10.48 6.58 16.61
C THR A 115 -11.59 5.53 16.73
N ALA A 116 -12.74 5.76 16.10
CA ALA A 116 -13.84 4.79 16.05
C ALA A 116 -13.45 3.50 15.33
N PHE A 117 -12.66 3.59 14.24
CA PHE A 117 -12.11 2.42 13.55
C PHE A 117 -11.23 1.56 14.47
N ILE A 118 -10.31 2.17 15.22
CA ILE A 118 -9.46 1.43 16.19
C ILE A 118 -10.31 0.74 17.25
N ALA A 119 -11.31 1.43 17.80
CA ALA A 119 -12.22 0.83 18.78
C ALA A 119 -13.01 -0.36 18.20
N PHE A 120 -13.48 -0.23 16.95
CA PHE A 120 -14.15 -1.31 16.25
C PHE A 120 -13.23 -2.53 16.06
N VAL A 121 -11.99 -2.33 15.64
CA VAL A 121 -11.00 -3.39 15.46
C VAL A 121 -10.77 -4.17 16.74
N HIS A 122 -10.67 -3.48 17.88
CA HIS A 122 -10.56 -4.12 19.18
C HIS A 122 -11.82 -4.91 19.54
N ALA A 123 -13.00 -4.39 19.25
CA ALA A 123 -14.27 -5.09 19.47
C ALA A 123 -14.40 -6.35 18.59
N ALA A 124 -13.82 -6.33 17.38
CA ALA A 124 -13.76 -7.49 16.48
C ALA A 124 -12.73 -8.56 16.91
N GLY A 125 -12.13 -8.43 18.09
CA GLY A 125 -11.23 -9.44 18.65
C GLY A 125 -9.76 -9.31 18.24
N ILE A 126 -9.37 -8.21 17.62
CA ILE A 126 -7.97 -7.92 17.27
C ILE A 126 -7.34 -7.08 18.38
N GLY A 127 -6.22 -7.58 18.90
CA GLY A 127 -5.43 -6.93 19.95
C GLY A 127 -4.24 -6.16 19.40
N ALA A 128 -3.07 -6.46 19.94
CA ALA A 128 -1.83 -5.82 19.51
C ALA A 128 -1.46 -6.19 18.06
N ALA A 129 -0.91 -5.24 17.32
CA ALA A 129 -0.52 -5.46 15.93
C ALA A 129 0.72 -4.64 15.54
N VAL A 130 1.39 -5.10 14.48
CA VAL A 130 2.48 -4.39 13.80
C VAL A 130 2.14 -4.26 12.32
N THR A 131 2.40 -3.09 11.75
CA THR A 131 2.24 -2.84 10.31
C THR A 131 3.59 -2.56 9.67
N VAL A 132 3.81 -3.18 8.52
CA VAL A 132 4.96 -2.98 7.63
C VAL A 132 4.49 -2.15 6.44
N PRO A 133 4.84 -0.86 6.36
CA PRO A 133 4.54 -0.04 5.18
C PRO A 133 5.46 -0.45 4.02
N VAL A 134 4.94 -0.39 2.82
CA VAL A 134 5.71 -0.67 1.59
C VAL A 134 5.67 0.55 0.69
N HIS A 135 6.85 1.08 0.39
CA HIS A 135 7.05 2.17 -0.54
C HIS A 135 7.82 1.68 -1.77
N ARG A 136 7.56 2.28 -2.91
CA ARG A 136 8.24 1.98 -4.17
C ARG A 136 8.92 3.23 -4.70
N ALA A 137 10.15 3.08 -5.14
CA ALA A 137 10.77 4.10 -5.96
C ALA A 137 10.05 4.18 -7.31
N ARG A 138 9.78 5.38 -7.78
CA ARG A 138 9.35 5.68 -9.14
C ARG A 138 10.30 6.68 -9.74
N ASP A 139 10.73 6.42 -10.96
CA ASP A 139 11.54 7.36 -11.71
C ASP A 139 10.67 8.51 -12.20
N ALA A 140 11.18 9.73 -12.02
CA ALA A 140 10.62 10.90 -12.68
C ALA A 140 11.26 11.05 -14.06
N ASP A 141 10.48 11.51 -15.05
CA ASP A 141 10.93 11.65 -16.46
C ASP A 141 12.14 12.57 -16.65
N GLN A 142 12.56 13.31 -15.60
CA GLN A 142 13.71 14.21 -15.62
C GLN A 142 14.88 13.75 -14.71
N GLY A 143 15.04 12.45 -14.47
CA GLY A 143 16.22 11.90 -13.80
C GLY A 143 16.19 11.96 -12.27
N GLY A 144 15.05 12.22 -11.65
CA GLY A 144 14.83 12.06 -10.22
C GLY A 144 14.13 10.73 -9.91
N SER A 145 14.24 10.27 -8.65
CA SER A 145 13.43 9.16 -8.14
C SER A 145 12.68 9.63 -6.90
N TYR A 146 11.40 9.31 -6.79
CA TYR A 146 10.60 9.63 -5.62
C TYR A 146 9.92 8.37 -5.07
N SER A 147 9.70 8.36 -3.76
CA SER A 147 9.07 7.23 -3.08
C SER A 147 7.56 7.41 -3.07
N VAL A 148 6.83 6.36 -3.44
CA VAL A 148 5.37 6.32 -3.41
C VAL A 148 4.91 5.20 -2.50
N PHE A 149 3.97 5.49 -1.62
CA PHE A 149 3.32 4.47 -0.81
C PHE A 149 2.56 3.49 -1.70
N ALA A 150 2.96 2.23 -1.67
CA ALA A 150 2.37 1.17 -2.48
C ALA A 150 1.29 0.39 -1.71
N GLY A 151 1.40 0.33 -0.39
CA GLY A 151 0.49 -0.36 0.50
C GLY A 151 1.17 -0.84 1.77
N CYS A 152 0.56 -1.76 2.50
CA CYS A 152 1.12 -2.28 3.73
C CYS A 152 0.71 -3.73 3.99
N CYS A 153 1.47 -4.38 4.89
CA CYS A 153 1.13 -5.67 5.46
C CYS A 153 1.05 -5.54 6.99
N SER A 154 -0.08 -5.89 7.57
CA SER A 154 -0.31 -5.87 9.02
C SER A 154 -0.37 -7.29 9.57
N PHE A 155 0.26 -7.51 10.72
CA PHE A 155 0.28 -8.77 11.47
C PHE A 155 -0.30 -8.53 12.84
N MET A 156 -1.28 -9.34 13.24
CA MET A 156 -2.15 -9.02 14.36
C MET A 156 -2.29 -10.19 15.32
N MET A 157 -2.45 -9.86 16.57
CA MET A 157 -2.73 -10.77 17.66
C MET A 157 -4.23 -10.81 17.99
N LYS A 158 -4.71 -11.90 18.55
CA LYS A 158 -6.00 -11.89 19.22
C LYS A 158 -5.95 -11.00 20.46
N THR A 159 -7.10 -10.43 20.83
CA THR A 159 -7.23 -9.62 22.05
C THR A 159 -6.68 -10.35 23.28
N GLY A 160 -5.95 -9.63 24.12
CA GLY A 160 -5.36 -10.17 25.35
C GLY A 160 -4.04 -10.91 25.16
N ILE A 161 -3.55 -11.09 23.93
CA ILE A 161 -2.27 -11.76 23.66
C ILE A 161 -1.21 -10.72 23.29
N ALA A 162 -0.05 -10.79 23.94
CA ALA A 162 1.07 -9.88 23.68
C ALA A 162 1.75 -10.19 22.33
N LEU A 163 2.34 -9.14 21.71
CA LEU A 163 3.12 -9.30 20.49
C LEU A 163 4.40 -10.14 20.75
N PRO A 164 4.73 -11.05 19.84
CA PRO A 164 6.00 -11.78 19.87
C PRO A 164 7.14 -10.88 19.39
N LEU A 165 7.64 -9.97 20.27
CA LEU A 165 8.61 -8.94 19.92
C LEU A 165 9.87 -9.49 19.24
N SER A 166 10.29 -10.70 19.60
CA SER A 166 11.41 -11.40 18.97
C SER A 166 11.16 -11.82 17.51
N SER A 167 9.92 -11.79 17.04
CA SER A 167 9.53 -12.09 15.65
C SER A 167 9.37 -10.86 14.77
N LEU A 168 9.51 -9.63 15.31
CA LEU A 168 9.25 -8.40 14.56
C LEU A 168 10.13 -8.24 13.31
N ALA A 169 11.41 -8.58 13.40
CA ALA A 169 12.31 -8.54 12.24
C ALA A 169 11.88 -9.55 11.17
N ALA A 170 11.47 -10.75 11.57
CA ALA A 170 11.01 -11.80 10.64
C ALA A 170 9.73 -11.39 9.91
N VAL A 171 8.74 -10.84 10.61
CA VAL A 171 7.49 -10.38 9.96
C VAL A 171 7.71 -9.17 9.08
N HIS A 172 8.69 -8.32 9.36
CA HIS A 172 9.07 -7.24 8.46
C HIS A 172 9.51 -7.81 7.10
N TYR A 173 10.45 -8.77 7.09
CA TYR A 173 10.90 -9.42 5.86
C TYR A 173 9.75 -10.14 5.15
N ILE A 174 8.96 -10.91 5.87
CA ILE A 174 7.83 -11.66 5.30
C ILE A 174 6.80 -10.70 4.72
N GLY A 175 6.48 -9.59 5.40
CA GLY A 175 5.53 -8.59 4.92
C GLY A 175 5.97 -7.96 3.61
N ALA A 176 7.25 -7.58 3.49
CA ALA A 176 7.81 -7.03 2.26
C ALA A 176 7.79 -8.06 1.11
N LEU A 177 8.22 -9.30 1.37
CA LEU A 177 8.23 -10.38 0.38
C LEU A 177 6.81 -10.77 -0.07
N ALA A 178 5.86 -10.86 0.87
CA ALA A 178 4.47 -11.17 0.57
C ALA A 178 3.84 -10.07 -0.29
N PHE A 179 4.15 -8.81 0.00
CA PHE A 179 3.68 -7.68 -0.79
C PHE A 179 4.21 -7.75 -2.22
N ASP A 180 5.52 -8.00 -2.41
CA ASP A 180 6.14 -8.17 -3.72
C ASP A 180 5.50 -9.29 -4.52
N ALA A 181 5.34 -10.46 -3.89
CA ALA A 181 4.73 -11.61 -4.54
C ALA A 181 3.28 -11.33 -4.95
N ALA A 182 2.47 -10.73 -4.07
CA ALA A 182 1.09 -10.38 -4.35
C ALA A 182 0.98 -9.34 -5.48
N GLU A 183 1.84 -8.32 -5.46
CA GLU A 183 1.86 -7.30 -6.50
C GLU A 183 2.22 -7.89 -7.86
N ASN A 184 3.23 -8.78 -7.93
CA ASN A 184 3.64 -9.44 -9.16
C ASN A 184 2.53 -10.34 -9.72
N LEU A 185 1.86 -11.13 -8.87
CA LEU A 185 0.72 -11.96 -9.28
C LEU A 185 -0.43 -11.10 -9.82
N ARG A 186 -0.75 -9.99 -9.17
CA ARG A 186 -1.79 -9.06 -9.62
C ARG A 186 -1.41 -8.39 -10.96
N ARG A 187 -0.16 -7.99 -11.12
CA ARG A 187 0.35 -7.44 -12.39
C ARG A 187 0.26 -8.47 -13.50
N ALA A 188 0.65 -9.71 -13.25
CA ALA A 188 0.57 -10.79 -14.24
C ALA A 188 -0.89 -11.06 -14.67
N GLN A 189 -1.83 -11.05 -13.72
CA GLN A 189 -3.27 -11.16 -13.99
C GLN A 189 -3.80 -9.96 -14.78
N SER A 190 -3.26 -8.77 -14.55
CA SER A 190 -3.65 -7.54 -15.26
C SER A 190 -3.05 -7.43 -16.67
N GLN A 191 -1.97 -8.14 -16.96
CA GLN A 191 -1.38 -8.18 -18.32
C GLN A 191 -2.25 -8.97 -19.33
N GLY A 192 -3.21 -9.78 -18.87
CA GLY A 192 -4.17 -10.50 -19.70
C GLY A 192 -5.48 -9.74 -20.01
N ALA A 193 -5.77 -8.68 -19.26
CA ALA A 193 -6.86 -7.75 -19.54
C ALA A 193 -6.47 -6.37 -18.98
N PRO A 194 -6.65 -5.26 -19.69
CA PRO A 194 -6.44 -3.93 -19.14
C PRO A 194 -7.44 -3.74 -18.01
N SER A 195 -7.00 -3.94 -16.76
CA SER A 195 -7.85 -3.84 -15.59
C SER A 195 -8.21 -2.38 -15.33
N GLY A 196 -9.45 -2.04 -15.62
CA GLY A 196 -10.03 -0.72 -15.44
C GLY A 196 -10.03 0.14 -16.71
N PRO A 197 -10.73 1.28 -16.64
CA PRO A 197 -10.88 2.17 -17.76
C PRO A 197 -9.50 2.71 -18.20
N GLN A 198 -9.25 2.68 -19.51
CA GLN A 198 -8.04 3.19 -20.13
C GLN A 198 -8.35 4.52 -20.81
N LEU A 199 -7.44 5.47 -20.72
CA LEU A 199 -7.48 6.66 -21.58
C LEU A 199 -6.94 6.31 -22.96
N THR A 200 -7.62 6.76 -24.03
CA THR A 200 -6.99 6.78 -25.35
C THR A 200 -5.83 7.78 -25.34
N PRO A 201 -4.85 7.70 -26.26
CA PRO A 201 -3.76 8.69 -26.32
C PRO A 201 -4.27 10.14 -26.29
N ARG A 202 -5.28 10.47 -27.09
CA ARG A 202 -5.87 11.82 -27.14
C ARG A 202 -6.64 12.20 -25.86
N GLN A 203 -7.30 11.25 -25.21
CA GLN A 203 -7.91 11.49 -23.91
C GLN A 203 -6.84 11.75 -22.85
N ARG A 204 -5.72 11.00 -22.88
CA ARG A 204 -4.60 11.21 -21.98
C ARG A 204 -4.01 12.63 -22.13
N ASP A 205 -3.72 13.04 -23.37
CA ASP A 205 -3.22 14.39 -23.65
C ASP A 205 -4.15 15.47 -23.07
N CYS A 206 -5.47 15.36 -23.31
CA CYS A 206 -6.46 16.27 -22.74
C CYS A 206 -6.47 16.27 -21.21
N VAL A 207 -6.44 15.08 -20.58
CA VAL A 207 -6.53 14.97 -19.10
C VAL A 207 -5.26 15.48 -18.43
N VAL A 208 -4.07 15.32 -19.03
CA VAL A 208 -2.82 15.92 -18.55
C VAL A 208 -2.95 17.46 -18.54
N LEU A 209 -3.40 18.06 -19.64
CA LEU A 209 -3.55 19.51 -19.72
C LEU A 209 -4.64 20.06 -18.79
N VAL A 210 -5.72 19.27 -18.57
CA VAL A 210 -6.71 19.57 -17.52
C VAL A 210 -6.06 19.58 -16.14
N ALA A 211 -5.19 18.62 -15.83
CA ALA A 211 -4.48 18.55 -14.56
C ALA A 211 -3.52 19.73 -14.36
N GLN A 212 -2.98 20.28 -15.45
CA GLN A 212 -2.18 21.50 -15.47
C GLN A 212 -3.02 22.80 -15.40
N GLY A 213 -4.36 22.68 -15.24
CA GLY A 213 -5.25 23.82 -15.08
C GLY A 213 -5.70 24.49 -16.39
N LYS A 214 -5.44 23.89 -17.57
CA LYS A 214 -5.82 24.46 -18.86
C LYS A 214 -7.33 24.35 -19.09
N SER A 215 -7.90 25.39 -19.72
CA SER A 215 -9.27 25.41 -20.22
C SER A 215 -9.40 24.58 -21.51
N ASP A 216 -10.63 24.18 -21.88
CA ASP A 216 -10.86 23.40 -23.11
C ASP A 216 -10.40 24.17 -24.36
N TRP A 217 -10.51 25.49 -24.36
CA TRP A 217 -10.01 26.37 -25.43
C TRP A 217 -8.47 26.30 -25.51
N GLU A 218 -7.75 26.50 -24.38
CA GLU A 218 -6.28 26.42 -24.35
C GLU A 218 -5.77 25.06 -24.78
N ILE A 219 -6.45 23.97 -24.32
CA ILE A 219 -6.13 22.60 -24.71
C ILE A 219 -6.31 22.45 -26.24
N GLY A 220 -7.39 23.01 -26.77
CA GLY A 220 -7.65 23.00 -28.22
C GLY A 220 -6.51 23.66 -29.01
N GLN A 221 -6.03 24.81 -28.56
CA GLN A 221 -4.89 25.50 -29.16
C GLN A 221 -3.60 24.66 -29.10
N LEU A 222 -3.30 24.06 -27.93
CA LEU A 222 -2.08 23.27 -27.73
C LEU A 222 -2.09 21.95 -28.53
N LEU A 223 -3.24 21.32 -28.69
CA LEU A 223 -3.37 20.02 -29.36
C LEU A 223 -3.77 20.13 -30.85
N GLY A 224 -4.02 21.35 -31.36
CA GLY A 224 -4.45 21.57 -32.72
C GLY A 224 -5.84 21.04 -33.07
N ILE A 225 -6.77 21.04 -32.11
CA ILE A 225 -8.15 20.54 -32.25
C ILE A 225 -9.16 21.60 -31.75
N SER A 226 -10.43 21.45 -32.14
CA SER A 226 -11.47 22.37 -31.68
C SER A 226 -11.78 22.18 -30.18
N GLU A 227 -12.19 23.26 -29.50
CA GLU A 227 -12.66 23.22 -28.11
C GLU A 227 -13.76 22.19 -27.91
N SER A 228 -14.70 22.07 -28.84
CA SER A 228 -15.76 21.07 -28.79
C SER A 228 -15.24 19.63 -28.87
N THR A 229 -14.14 19.41 -29.60
CA THR A 229 -13.46 18.10 -29.65
C THR A 229 -12.78 17.79 -28.32
N VAL A 230 -12.12 18.77 -27.69
CA VAL A 230 -11.54 18.62 -26.34
C VAL A 230 -12.62 18.27 -25.34
N HIS A 231 -13.71 19.03 -25.31
CA HIS A 231 -14.86 18.75 -24.44
C HIS A 231 -15.38 17.32 -24.60
N LYS A 232 -15.53 16.87 -25.85
CA LYS A 232 -15.96 15.49 -26.14
C LYS A 232 -14.97 14.46 -25.57
N HIS A 233 -13.65 14.66 -25.73
CA HIS A 233 -12.64 13.73 -25.20
C HIS A 233 -12.72 13.65 -23.67
N ILE A 234 -12.91 14.78 -22.98
CA ILE A 234 -13.03 14.84 -21.52
C ILE A 234 -14.33 14.14 -21.06
N GLU A 235 -15.47 14.43 -21.70
CA GLU A 235 -16.75 13.79 -21.34
C GLU A 235 -16.75 12.28 -21.60
N ASP A 236 -16.16 11.83 -22.70
CA ASP A 236 -15.99 10.41 -22.99
C ASP A 236 -15.10 9.71 -21.96
N ALA A 237 -14.03 10.38 -21.51
CA ALA A 237 -13.15 9.89 -20.46
C ALA A 237 -13.90 9.83 -19.11
N LYS A 238 -14.66 10.87 -18.74
CA LYS A 238 -15.47 10.91 -17.51
C LYS A 238 -16.46 9.74 -17.48
N ARG A 239 -17.18 9.49 -18.57
CA ARG A 239 -18.10 8.35 -18.67
C ARG A 239 -17.39 7.02 -18.48
N ARG A 240 -16.23 6.84 -19.12
CA ARG A 240 -15.42 5.62 -19.04
C ARG A 240 -14.90 5.36 -17.63
N PHE A 241 -14.52 6.41 -16.89
CA PHE A 241 -14.01 6.34 -15.51
C PHE A 241 -15.12 6.40 -14.45
N CYS A 242 -16.40 6.50 -14.87
CA CYS A 242 -17.58 6.60 -14.00
C CYS A 242 -17.44 7.77 -12.99
N VAL A 243 -17.00 8.94 -13.45
CA VAL A 243 -16.83 10.16 -12.64
C VAL A 243 -17.65 11.31 -13.22
N SER A 244 -18.06 12.25 -12.35
CA SER A 244 -18.95 13.35 -12.73
C SER A 244 -18.24 14.65 -13.06
N THR A 245 -17.06 14.90 -12.50
CA THR A 245 -16.32 16.16 -12.68
C THR A 245 -14.95 15.95 -13.33
N ARG A 246 -14.42 17.00 -13.98
CA ARG A 246 -13.07 16.98 -14.57
C ARG A 246 -11.97 16.78 -13.50
N ILE A 247 -12.18 17.33 -12.29
CA ILE A 247 -11.25 17.14 -11.16
C ILE A 247 -11.25 15.67 -10.71
N GLN A 248 -12.42 15.06 -10.57
CA GLN A 248 -12.53 13.64 -10.25
C GLN A 248 -11.85 12.75 -11.30
N LEU A 249 -11.94 13.12 -12.59
CA LEU A 249 -11.26 12.40 -13.67
C LEU A 249 -9.73 12.47 -13.50
N VAL A 250 -9.17 13.64 -13.20
CA VAL A 250 -7.74 13.82 -12.95
C VAL A 250 -7.30 12.98 -11.75
N VAL A 251 -7.98 13.14 -10.61
CA VAL A 251 -7.70 12.40 -9.38
C VAL A 251 -7.76 10.89 -9.64
N ARG A 252 -8.83 10.42 -10.30
CA ARG A 252 -9.00 9.00 -10.62
C ARG A 252 -7.91 8.49 -11.57
N SER A 253 -7.52 9.28 -12.56
CA SER A 253 -6.46 8.91 -13.51
C SER A 253 -5.08 8.81 -12.86
N LEU A 254 -4.76 9.69 -11.91
CA LEU A 254 -3.57 9.61 -11.08
C LEU A 254 -3.59 8.37 -10.18
N PHE A 255 -4.73 8.11 -9.53
CA PHE A 255 -4.92 6.96 -8.66
C PHE A 255 -4.77 5.63 -9.41
N ASP A 256 -5.39 5.51 -10.58
CA ASP A 256 -5.32 4.29 -11.39
C ASP A 256 -3.98 4.18 -12.15
N ALA A 257 -3.00 5.05 -11.84
CA ALA A 257 -1.69 5.15 -12.50
C ALA A 257 -1.79 5.28 -14.05
N ARG A 258 -2.85 5.96 -14.52
CA ARG A 258 -3.04 6.31 -15.95
C ARG A 258 -2.33 7.61 -16.30
N LEU A 259 -2.06 8.43 -15.29
CA LEU A 259 -1.20 9.61 -15.32
C LEU A 259 -0.19 9.50 -14.19
N SER A 260 0.99 10.07 -14.39
CA SER A 260 1.98 10.28 -13.34
C SER A 260 1.91 11.73 -12.83
N PHE A 261 2.40 11.97 -11.62
CA PHE A 261 2.58 13.36 -11.16
C PHE A 261 3.59 14.12 -12.04
N ALA A 262 4.57 13.43 -12.62
CA ALA A 262 5.50 14.02 -13.56
C ALA A 262 4.77 14.56 -14.80
N ASP A 263 3.83 13.81 -15.39
CA ASP A 263 3.02 14.27 -16.53
C ASP A 263 2.28 15.59 -16.21
N VAL A 264 1.87 15.79 -14.95
CA VAL A 264 1.11 16.97 -14.52
C VAL A 264 2.01 18.17 -14.21
N MET A 265 3.22 17.92 -13.69
CA MET A 265 4.16 18.97 -13.24
C MET A 265 5.09 19.48 -14.35
N THR A 266 5.15 18.79 -15.48
CA THR A 266 5.95 19.25 -16.64
C THR A 266 5.22 20.42 -17.30
N GLU A 267 5.80 21.60 -17.27
CA GLU A 267 5.29 22.71 -18.08
C GLU A 267 5.39 22.35 -19.57
N PRO A 268 4.34 22.62 -20.38
CA PRO A 268 4.47 22.47 -21.83
C PRO A 268 5.57 23.42 -22.32
N ASP A 269 6.52 22.87 -23.10
CA ASP A 269 7.60 23.62 -23.70
C ASP A 269 7.08 24.88 -24.38
N LYS A 270 7.52 26.06 -23.92
CA LYS A 270 7.14 27.37 -24.47
C LYS A 270 7.89 27.71 -25.76
N ASN A 271 8.52 26.73 -26.41
CA ASN A 271 9.26 26.91 -27.66
C ASN A 271 8.69 26.03 -28.78
N GLY A 272 7.77 26.62 -29.53
CA GLY A 272 7.27 26.12 -30.81
C GLY A 272 6.68 27.30 -31.58
#